data_7dc03b477b02aad54bffd3c632decd3e
#
_entry.id   7dc03b477b02aad54bffd3c632decd3e
#
_cell.length_a   1.000
_cell.length_b   1.000
_cell.length_c   1.000
_cell.angle_alpha   90.00
_cell.angle_beta   90.00
_cell.angle_gamma   90.00
#
_symmetry.space_group_name_H-M   'P 1'
#
loop_
_entity.id
_entity.type
_entity.pdbx_description
1 polymer ?
#
loop_
_entity_poly.entity_id
_entity_poly.type
_entity_poly.pdbx_seq_one_letter_code
_entity_poly.pdbx_strand_id
1 'polypeptide(L)'
;MPLLIEHGPTATTRQIAEAAGVAEGTLFRVFPDKRALLFAVAEHLLDPDRGEATLADAVADAADLESKVIATIEQSRTRMEQVLTVMTALRHIAHDEGGGDRPPSPPAFLVEANRRFLDAIADHVFAPHADELRVTPQEAALVLRSLVFGMWHPGTSAESRMSADQLASILLKGLAR
;
A
#
# COMPACT_ATOMS: atom_id res chain seq x y z
N MET A 1 12.11 -9.76 5.84
CA MET A 1 10.88 -9.00 5.58
C MET A 1 9.76 -9.30 6.58
N PRO A 2 9.46 -10.55 6.99
CA PRO A 2 8.41 -10.83 7.99
C PRO A 2 8.61 -10.07 9.30
N LEU A 3 9.84 -9.95 9.78
CA LEU A 3 10.20 -9.34 11.06
C LEU A 3 9.77 -7.87 11.21
N LEU A 4 9.84 -7.07 10.15
CA LEU A 4 9.39 -5.67 10.20
C LEU A 4 7.87 -5.55 10.17
N ILE A 5 7.20 -6.53 9.57
CA ILE A 5 5.74 -6.62 9.57
C ILE A 5 5.25 -7.10 10.95
N GLU A 6 5.92 -8.08 11.55
CA GLU A 6 5.55 -8.67 12.85
C GLU A 6 5.93 -7.80 14.04
N HIS A 7 7.13 -7.20 14.03
CA HIS A 7 7.68 -6.45 15.16
C HIS A 7 7.70 -4.93 14.93
N GLY A 8 7.38 -4.47 13.72
CA GLY A 8 7.31 -3.05 13.38
C GLY A 8 8.56 -2.27 13.83
N PRO A 9 8.35 -1.10 14.46
CA PRO A 9 9.46 -0.24 14.88
C PRO A 9 10.31 -0.81 16.02
N THR A 10 9.81 -1.84 16.74
CA THR A 10 10.54 -2.44 17.87
C THR A 10 11.60 -3.45 17.42
N ALA A 11 11.59 -3.89 16.15
CA ALA A 11 12.62 -4.76 15.59
C ALA A 11 14.00 -4.11 15.77
N THR A 12 14.92 -4.86 16.38
CA THR A 12 16.32 -4.40 16.53
C THR A 12 17.11 -4.66 15.25
N THR A 13 18.16 -3.86 15.01
CA THR A 13 19.07 -4.08 13.88
C THR A 13 19.72 -5.46 13.91
N ARG A 14 19.99 -5.99 15.09
CA ARG A 14 20.49 -7.34 15.29
C ARG A 14 19.49 -8.39 14.81
N GLN A 15 18.22 -8.29 15.18
CA GLN A 15 17.16 -9.22 14.71
C GLN A 15 16.97 -9.14 13.19
N ILE A 16 17.07 -7.93 12.62
CA ILE A 16 16.98 -7.74 11.17
C ILE A 16 18.17 -8.40 10.45
N ALA A 17 19.38 -8.24 10.98
CA ALA A 17 20.60 -8.85 10.44
C ALA A 17 20.52 -10.40 10.52
N GLU A 18 20.11 -10.95 11.66
CA GLU A 18 19.90 -12.39 11.87
C GLU A 18 18.88 -12.95 10.85
N ALA A 19 17.74 -12.27 10.67
CA ALA A 19 16.70 -12.67 9.70
C ALA A 19 17.16 -12.56 8.24
N ALA A 20 18.08 -11.65 7.96
CA ALA A 20 18.70 -11.50 6.63
C ALA A 20 19.88 -12.47 6.41
N GLY A 21 20.29 -13.22 7.43
CA GLY A 21 21.43 -14.15 7.35
C GLY A 21 22.78 -13.43 7.24
N VAL A 22 22.89 -12.20 7.75
CA VAL A 22 24.13 -11.42 7.70
C VAL A 22 24.55 -10.97 9.09
N ALA A 23 25.86 -10.63 9.25
CA ALA A 23 26.33 -10.02 10.48
C ALA A 23 25.82 -8.57 10.61
N GLU A 24 25.49 -8.13 11.81
CA GLU A 24 25.01 -6.76 12.08
C GLU A 24 26.00 -5.68 11.58
N GLY A 25 27.31 -5.91 11.70
CA GLY A 25 28.32 -5.03 11.14
C GLY A 25 28.30 -4.92 9.60
N THR A 26 27.82 -5.96 8.91
CA THR A 26 27.62 -5.90 7.44
C THR A 26 26.43 -5.01 7.09
N LEU A 27 25.40 -5.04 7.91
CA LEU A 27 24.23 -4.20 7.74
C LEU A 27 24.59 -2.71 7.89
N PHE A 28 25.38 -2.36 8.92
CA PHE A 28 25.82 -0.99 9.15
C PHE A 28 26.88 -0.49 8.15
N ARG A 29 27.54 -1.38 7.44
CA ARG A 29 28.42 -0.98 6.32
C ARG A 29 27.63 -0.45 5.12
N VAL A 30 26.40 -0.93 4.93
CA VAL A 30 25.51 -0.51 3.83
C VAL A 30 24.57 0.61 4.25
N PHE A 31 24.03 0.52 5.45
CA PHE A 31 23.09 1.50 6.00
C PHE A 31 23.71 2.18 7.21
N PRO A 32 23.92 3.50 7.17
CA PRO A 32 24.62 4.24 8.24
C PRO A 32 23.89 4.19 9.59
N ASP A 33 22.56 4.00 9.56
CA ASP A 33 21.72 3.92 10.75
C ASP A 33 20.44 3.11 10.48
N LYS A 34 19.65 2.87 11.54
CA LYS A 34 18.37 2.17 11.47
C LYS A 34 17.36 2.89 10.59
N ARG A 35 17.40 4.22 10.56
CA ARG A 35 16.50 5.03 9.75
C ARG A 35 16.75 4.79 8.25
N ALA A 36 18.01 4.88 7.81
CA ALA A 36 18.39 4.61 6.42
C ALA A 36 17.99 3.20 5.98
N LEU A 37 18.16 2.20 6.85
CA LEU A 37 17.72 0.84 6.61
C LEU A 37 16.20 0.77 6.42
N LEU A 38 15.42 1.40 7.31
CA LEU A 38 13.96 1.34 7.24
C LEU A 38 13.41 2.12 6.04
N PHE A 39 14.05 3.23 5.64
CA PHE A 39 13.72 3.92 4.40
C PHE A 39 13.96 3.04 3.17
N ALA A 40 15.11 2.37 3.08
CA ALA A 40 15.40 1.47 1.97
C ALA A 40 14.42 0.26 1.91
N VAL A 41 14.04 -0.26 3.08
CA VAL A 41 12.99 -1.30 3.17
C VAL A 41 11.64 -0.76 2.70
N ALA A 42 11.29 0.45 3.08
CA ALA A 42 10.07 1.12 2.69
C ALA A 42 10.00 1.35 1.16
N GLU A 43 11.06 1.87 0.57
CA GLU A 43 11.20 2.05 -0.88
C GLU A 43 11.05 0.72 -1.63
N HIS A 44 11.69 -0.35 -1.12
CA HIS A 44 11.59 -1.67 -1.73
C HIS A 44 10.18 -2.29 -1.62
N LEU A 45 9.51 -2.11 -0.47
CA LEU A 45 8.13 -2.62 -0.27
C LEU A 45 7.11 -1.89 -1.12
N LEU A 46 7.33 -0.59 -1.32
CA LEU A 46 6.42 0.30 -2.02
C LEU A 46 6.92 0.65 -3.43
N ASP A 47 7.84 -0.17 -3.96
CA ASP A 47 8.34 -0.04 -5.32
C ASP A 47 7.15 0.07 -6.30
N PRO A 48 7.08 1.15 -7.12
CA PRO A 48 5.97 1.36 -8.02
C PRO A 48 5.82 0.27 -9.08
N ASP A 49 6.93 -0.20 -9.65
CA ASP A 49 6.91 -1.21 -10.73
C ASP A 49 6.42 -2.56 -10.19
N ARG A 50 6.83 -2.91 -8.98
CA ARG A 50 6.30 -4.09 -8.28
C ARG A 50 4.83 -3.95 -7.94
N GLY A 51 4.40 -2.77 -7.51
CA GLY A 51 2.99 -2.49 -7.20
C GLY A 51 2.10 -2.64 -8.44
N GLU A 52 2.54 -2.13 -9.57
CA GLU A 52 1.86 -2.26 -10.86
C GLU A 52 1.82 -3.73 -11.33
N ALA A 53 2.98 -4.43 -11.33
CA ALA A 53 3.05 -5.84 -11.73
C ALA A 53 2.13 -6.73 -10.87
N THR A 54 2.14 -6.53 -9.54
CA THR A 54 1.29 -7.32 -8.64
C THR A 54 -0.20 -7.06 -8.87
N LEU A 55 -0.58 -5.82 -9.21
CA LEU A 55 -1.96 -5.50 -9.57
C LEU A 55 -2.32 -6.14 -10.92
N ALA A 56 -1.48 -6.01 -11.93
CA ALA A 56 -1.70 -6.60 -13.25
C ALA A 56 -1.89 -8.12 -13.15
N ASP A 57 -1.03 -8.81 -12.38
CA ASP A 57 -1.15 -10.25 -12.12
C ASP A 57 -2.48 -10.59 -11.40
N ALA A 58 -2.86 -9.79 -10.41
CA ALA A 58 -4.09 -10.04 -9.64
C ALA A 58 -5.37 -9.92 -10.49
N VAL A 59 -5.36 -9.10 -11.54
CA VAL A 59 -6.53 -8.90 -12.41
C VAL A 59 -6.43 -9.61 -13.76
N ALA A 60 -5.33 -10.33 -14.03
CA ALA A 60 -5.07 -10.97 -15.32
C ALA A 60 -6.13 -11.99 -15.72
N ASP A 61 -6.57 -12.82 -14.76
CA ASP A 61 -7.54 -13.89 -14.99
C ASP A 61 -8.99 -13.45 -14.74
N ALA A 62 -9.22 -12.20 -14.36
CA ALA A 62 -10.56 -11.69 -14.09
C ALA A 62 -11.32 -11.43 -15.40
N ALA A 63 -12.47 -12.10 -15.55
CA ALA A 63 -13.23 -12.12 -16.80
C ALA A 63 -14.04 -10.84 -17.06
N ASP A 64 -14.44 -10.12 -16.01
CA ASP A 64 -15.33 -8.97 -16.06
C ASP A 64 -14.88 -7.84 -15.11
N LEU A 65 -15.52 -6.70 -15.23
CA LEU A 65 -15.20 -5.51 -14.41
C LEU A 65 -15.41 -5.79 -12.91
N GLU A 66 -16.46 -6.53 -12.53
CA GLU A 66 -16.73 -6.81 -11.10
C GLU A 66 -15.62 -7.63 -10.48
N SER A 67 -15.21 -8.72 -11.15
CA SER A 67 -14.09 -9.57 -10.71
C SER A 67 -12.77 -8.81 -10.62
N LYS A 68 -12.49 -7.93 -11.59
CA LYS A 68 -11.31 -7.03 -11.55
C LYS A 68 -11.35 -6.08 -10.37
N VAL A 69 -12.50 -5.47 -10.09
CA VAL A 69 -12.68 -4.55 -8.96
C VAL A 69 -12.50 -5.27 -7.63
N ILE A 70 -13.05 -6.48 -7.46
CA ILE A 70 -12.89 -7.29 -6.24
C ILE A 70 -11.40 -7.60 -6.02
N ALA A 71 -10.70 -8.12 -7.03
CA ALA A 71 -9.27 -8.42 -6.94
C ALA A 71 -8.44 -7.17 -6.61
N THR A 72 -8.80 -6.02 -7.18
CA THR A 72 -8.15 -4.73 -6.92
C THR A 72 -8.38 -4.25 -5.49
N ILE A 73 -9.58 -4.45 -4.92
CA ILE A 73 -9.87 -4.11 -3.52
C ILE A 73 -8.98 -4.93 -2.58
N GLU A 74 -8.87 -6.24 -2.79
CA GLU A 74 -8.02 -7.13 -1.97
C GLU A 74 -6.53 -6.77 -2.08
N GLN A 75 -6.06 -6.50 -3.29
CA GLN A 75 -4.69 -6.06 -3.53
C GLN A 75 -4.41 -4.70 -2.87
N SER A 76 -5.34 -3.76 -2.99
CA SER A 76 -5.24 -2.43 -2.38
C SER A 76 -5.27 -2.50 -0.85
N ARG A 77 -6.04 -3.41 -0.26
CA ARG A 77 -6.05 -3.69 1.19
C ARG A 77 -4.68 -4.15 1.66
N THR A 78 -4.11 -5.17 1.00
CA THR A 78 -2.77 -5.70 1.32
C THR A 78 -1.70 -4.60 1.24
N ARG A 79 -1.76 -3.77 0.19
CA ARG A 79 -0.86 -2.64 0.02
C ARG A 79 -1.04 -1.58 1.12
N MET A 80 -2.28 -1.30 1.53
CA MET A 80 -2.57 -0.37 2.63
C MET A 80 -1.93 -0.83 3.95
N GLU A 81 -2.03 -2.12 4.27
CA GLU A 81 -1.40 -2.70 5.47
C GLU A 81 0.12 -2.51 5.45
N GLN A 82 0.77 -2.71 4.29
CA GLN A 82 2.20 -2.45 4.10
C GLN A 82 2.56 -0.98 4.31
N VAL A 83 1.81 -0.06 3.69
CA VAL A 83 2.00 1.39 3.83
C VAL A 83 1.87 1.82 5.30
N LEU A 84 0.84 1.35 5.99
CA LEU A 84 0.61 1.69 7.40
C LEU A 84 1.73 1.17 8.31
N THR A 85 2.23 -0.04 8.06
CA THR A 85 3.37 -0.63 8.78
C THR A 85 4.62 0.24 8.62
N VAL A 86 4.95 0.61 7.38
CA VAL A 86 6.08 1.47 7.06
C VAL A 86 5.93 2.84 7.71
N MET A 87 4.78 3.49 7.57
CA MET A 87 4.53 4.81 8.15
C MET A 87 4.59 4.81 9.67
N THR A 88 4.15 3.72 10.31
CA THR A 88 4.25 3.55 11.76
C THR A 88 5.72 3.44 12.19
N ALA A 89 6.52 2.63 11.47
CA ALA A 89 7.95 2.48 11.75
C ALA A 89 8.71 3.80 11.60
N LEU A 90 8.43 4.55 10.53
CA LEU A 90 9.07 5.86 10.28
C LEU A 90 8.68 6.91 11.33
N ARG A 91 7.43 6.92 11.79
CA ARG A 91 6.98 7.82 12.87
C ARG A 91 7.69 7.55 14.19
N HIS A 92 7.88 6.29 14.56
CA HIS A 92 8.59 5.93 15.78
C HIS A 92 10.02 6.48 15.79
N ILE A 93 10.72 6.36 14.67
CA ILE A 93 12.09 6.88 14.53
C ILE A 93 12.11 8.41 14.64
N ALA A 94 11.18 9.09 13.96
CA ALA A 94 11.10 10.55 14.04
C ALA A 94 10.80 11.06 15.45
N HIS A 95 10.03 10.29 16.25
CA HIS A 95 9.74 10.62 17.64
C HIS A 95 10.99 10.43 18.54
N ASP A 96 11.71 9.32 18.37
CA ASP A 96 12.92 9.03 19.15
C ASP A 96 14.05 10.06 18.90
N GLU A 97 14.07 10.68 17.72
CA GLU A 97 15.02 11.75 17.34
C GLU A 97 14.59 13.17 17.80
N GLY A 98 13.54 13.31 18.61
CA GLY A 98 13.07 14.61 19.12
C GLY A 98 12.29 15.44 18.09
N GLY A 99 11.79 14.83 17.05
CA GLY A 99 10.87 15.44 16.09
C GLY A 99 9.56 15.80 16.80
N GLY A 100 9.19 17.09 16.78
CA GLY A 100 7.98 17.59 17.43
C GLY A 100 6.69 16.96 16.90
N ASP A 101 5.57 17.26 17.52
CA ASP A 101 4.20 16.73 17.31
C ASP A 101 3.63 16.89 15.89
N ARG A 102 4.34 17.51 14.98
CA ARG A 102 3.88 17.68 13.60
C ARG A 102 4.13 16.39 12.81
N PRO A 103 3.09 15.77 12.25
CA PRO A 103 3.28 14.59 11.40
C PRO A 103 4.23 14.97 10.25
N PRO A 104 5.30 14.17 10.02
CA PRO A 104 6.20 14.40 8.91
C PRO A 104 5.41 14.34 7.58
N SER A 105 5.77 15.19 6.63
CA SER A 105 5.26 15.07 5.26
C SER A 105 5.57 13.67 4.73
N PRO A 106 4.65 13.05 3.98
CA PRO A 106 4.92 11.73 3.41
C PRO A 106 6.18 11.79 2.54
N PRO A 107 7.06 10.79 2.61
CA PRO A 107 8.24 10.71 1.77
C PRO A 107 7.89 10.77 0.28
N ALA A 108 8.74 11.39 -0.54
CA ALA A 108 8.49 11.55 -1.98
C ALA A 108 8.27 10.22 -2.70
N PHE A 109 9.00 9.16 -2.33
CA PHE A 109 8.81 7.82 -2.90
C PHE A 109 7.40 7.28 -2.63
N LEU A 110 6.81 7.55 -1.46
CA LEU A 110 5.46 7.12 -1.13
C LEU A 110 4.40 7.86 -1.95
N VAL A 111 4.61 9.17 -2.16
CA VAL A 111 3.71 9.97 -3.01
C VAL A 111 3.73 9.44 -4.45
N GLU A 112 4.92 9.19 -4.98
CA GLU A 112 5.09 8.65 -6.33
C GLU A 112 4.53 7.22 -6.47
N ALA A 113 4.82 6.35 -5.49
CA ALA A 113 4.28 4.99 -5.46
C ALA A 113 2.74 4.96 -5.43
N ASN A 114 2.13 5.89 -4.68
CA ASN A 114 0.67 6.00 -4.64
C ASN A 114 0.09 6.55 -5.94
N ARG A 115 0.76 7.52 -6.58
CA ARG A 115 0.34 8.05 -7.87
C ARG A 115 0.37 6.96 -8.94
N ARG A 116 1.50 6.26 -9.10
CA ARG A 116 1.66 5.19 -10.10
C ARG A 116 0.71 4.01 -9.86
N PHE A 117 0.44 3.66 -8.61
CA PHE A 117 -0.53 2.62 -8.30
C PHE A 117 -1.96 3.05 -8.68
N LEU A 118 -2.31 4.33 -8.52
CA LEU A 118 -3.60 4.86 -8.97
C LEU A 118 -3.72 4.84 -10.50
N ASP A 119 -2.66 5.24 -11.20
CA ASP A 119 -2.60 5.17 -12.67
C ASP A 119 -2.76 3.71 -13.14
N ALA A 120 -2.06 2.76 -12.50
CA ALA A 120 -2.19 1.34 -12.82
C ALA A 120 -3.62 0.80 -12.62
N ILE A 121 -4.32 1.22 -11.55
CA ILE A 121 -5.75 0.86 -11.36
C ILE A 121 -6.59 1.41 -12.53
N ALA A 122 -6.37 2.66 -12.92
CA ALA A 122 -7.11 3.25 -14.03
C ALA A 122 -6.87 2.47 -15.33
N ASP A 123 -5.62 2.13 -15.63
CA ASP A 123 -5.22 1.52 -16.90
C ASP A 123 -5.57 0.04 -16.99
N HIS A 124 -5.33 -0.76 -15.95
CA HIS A 124 -5.53 -2.22 -15.99
C HIS A 124 -6.95 -2.66 -15.62
N VAL A 125 -7.66 -1.86 -14.82
CA VAL A 125 -8.99 -2.23 -14.30
C VAL A 125 -10.11 -1.51 -15.05
N PHE A 126 -10.04 -0.19 -15.13
CA PHE A 126 -11.16 0.61 -15.62
C PHE A 126 -11.07 0.99 -17.10
N ALA A 127 -9.89 1.25 -17.65
CA ALA A 127 -9.75 1.66 -19.06
C ALA A 127 -10.28 0.60 -20.06
N PRO A 128 -10.10 -0.73 -19.84
CA PRO A 128 -10.69 -1.74 -20.71
C PRO A 128 -12.22 -1.75 -20.73
N HIS A 129 -12.87 -1.13 -19.75
CA HIS A 129 -14.32 -1.08 -19.55
C HIS A 129 -14.86 0.35 -19.57
N ALA A 130 -14.15 1.28 -20.21
CA ALA A 130 -14.47 2.71 -20.18
C ALA A 130 -15.88 3.04 -20.72
N ASP A 131 -16.39 2.25 -21.66
CA ASP A 131 -17.73 2.37 -22.23
C ASP A 131 -18.86 1.94 -21.27
N GLU A 132 -18.55 1.13 -20.26
CA GLU A 132 -19.44 0.73 -19.20
C GLU A 132 -19.55 1.77 -18.06
N LEU A 133 -18.63 2.74 -18.02
CA LEU A 133 -18.53 3.69 -16.93
C LEU A 133 -19.29 5.00 -17.20
N ARG A 134 -19.74 5.66 -16.15
CA ARG A 134 -20.30 7.03 -16.15
C ARG A 134 -19.25 8.10 -15.92
N VAL A 135 -18.08 7.71 -15.48
CA VAL A 135 -16.95 8.56 -15.11
C VAL A 135 -15.72 8.11 -15.87
N THR A 136 -14.66 8.89 -15.85
CA THR A 136 -13.38 8.49 -16.45
C THR A 136 -12.75 7.34 -15.65
N PRO A 137 -11.89 6.52 -16.27
CA PRO A 137 -11.11 5.48 -15.57
C PRO A 137 -10.33 6.03 -14.36
N GLN A 138 -9.77 7.22 -14.49
CA GLN A 138 -9.02 7.90 -13.44
C GLN A 138 -9.92 8.28 -12.25
N GLU A 139 -11.12 8.81 -12.51
CA GLU A 139 -12.10 9.11 -11.47
C GLU A 139 -12.58 7.83 -10.77
N ALA A 140 -12.85 6.76 -11.53
CA ALA A 140 -13.24 5.47 -10.98
C ALA A 140 -12.13 4.89 -10.07
N ALA A 141 -10.87 4.94 -10.49
CA ALA A 141 -9.72 4.52 -9.70
C ALA A 141 -9.58 5.34 -8.42
N LEU A 142 -9.77 6.67 -8.49
CA LEU A 142 -9.73 7.55 -7.33
C LEU A 142 -10.83 7.23 -6.32
N VAL A 143 -12.05 6.98 -6.78
CA VAL A 143 -13.20 6.61 -5.92
C VAL A 143 -12.94 5.26 -5.25
N LEU A 144 -12.53 4.23 -6.01
CA LEU A 144 -12.18 2.92 -5.46
C LEU A 144 -11.13 3.04 -4.36
N ARG A 145 -10.02 3.71 -4.64
CA ARG A 145 -8.94 3.92 -3.66
C ARG A 145 -9.44 4.63 -2.41
N SER A 146 -10.29 5.64 -2.56
CA SER A 146 -10.83 6.42 -1.43
C SER A 146 -11.73 5.56 -0.55
N LEU A 147 -12.54 4.69 -1.13
CA LEU A 147 -13.38 3.73 -0.40
C LEU A 147 -12.54 2.69 0.34
N VAL A 148 -11.54 2.11 -0.32
CA VAL A 148 -10.61 1.17 0.32
C VAL A 148 -9.90 1.86 1.49
N PHE A 149 -9.36 3.07 1.29
CA PHE A 149 -8.71 3.83 2.36
C PHE A 149 -9.64 4.05 3.56
N GLY A 150 -10.89 4.46 3.33
CA GLY A 150 -11.88 4.67 4.39
C GLY A 150 -12.23 3.37 5.14
N MET A 151 -12.38 2.25 4.42
CA MET A 151 -12.72 0.95 5.01
C MET A 151 -11.61 0.36 5.90
N TRP A 152 -10.35 0.50 5.48
CA TRP A 152 -9.20 -0.09 6.19
C TRP A 152 -8.35 0.94 6.95
N HIS A 153 -8.85 2.17 7.10
CA HIS A 153 -8.19 3.14 7.96
C HIS A 153 -8.13 2.63 9.41
N PRO A 154 -7.03 2.86 10.15
CA PRO A 154 -6.87 2.37 11.54
C PRO A 154 -7.99 2.79 12.51
N GLY A 155 -8.67 3.89 12.21
CA GLY A 155 -9.83 4.36 12.99
C GLY A 155 -11.15 3.62 12.69
N THR A 156 -11.19 2.75 11.69
CA THR A 156 -12.39 1.99 11.32
C THR A 156 -12.38 0.65 12.04
N SER A 157 -13.42 0.38 12.85
CA SER A 157 -13.52 -0.90 13.55
C SER A 157 -13.65 -2.07 12.57
N ALA A 158 -13.15 -3.24 12.97
CA ALA A 158 -13.24 -4.44 12.13
C ALA A 158 -14.70 -4.83 11.81
N GLU A 159 -15.61 -4.59 12.76
CA GLU A 159 -17.05 -4.85 12.62
C GLU A 159 -17.74 -3.96 11.59
N SER A 160 -17.16 -2.78 11.29
CA SER A 160 -17.69 -1.83 10.31
C SER A 160 -17.14 -2.07 8.91
N ARG A 161 -16.24 -3.04 8.71
CA ARG A 161 -15.63 -3.32 7.41
C ARG A 161 -16.54 -4.17 6.54
N MET A 162 -16.74 -3.73 5.31
CA MET A 162 -17.44 -4.50 4.28
C MET A 162 -16.46 -5.50 3.63
N SER A 163 -17.01 -6.59 3.08
CA SER A 163 -16.23 -7.48 2.21
C SER A 163 -15.87 -6.80 0.88
N ALA A 164 -14.89 -7.35 0.16
CA ALA A 164 -14.53 -6.84 -1.15
C ALA A 164 -15.71 -6.89 -2.13
N ASP A 165 -16.52 -7.96 -2.10
CA ASP A 165 -17.72 -8.11 -2.93
C ASP A 165 -18.78 -7.05 -2.62
N GLN A 166 -19.04 -6.79 -1.34
CA GLN A 166 -19.99 -5.74 -0.93
C GLN A 166 -19.54 -4.37 -1.41
N LEU A 167 -18.24 -4.07 -1.23
CA LEU A 167 -17.67 -2.78 -1.63
C LEU A 167 -17.68 -2.62 -3.15
N ALA A 168 -17.32 -3.68 -3.90
CA ALA A 168 -17.37 -3.69 -5.36
C ALA A 168 -18.81 -3.46 -5.87
N SER A 169 -19.78 -4.16 -5.29
CA SER A 169 -21.20 -4.00 -5.67
C SER A 169 -21.70 -2.57 -5.45
N ILE A 170 -21.34 -1.93 -4.32
CA ILE A 170 -21.73 -0.55 -4.04
C ILE A 170 -21.06 0.41 -5.03
N LEU A 171 -19.75 0.24 -5.25
CA LEU A 171 -18.99 1.06 -6.17
C LEU A 171 -19.55 1.00 -7.57
N LEU A 172 -19.74 -0.21 -8.11
CA LEU A 172 -20.20 -0.40 -9.49
C LEU A 172 -21.63 0.08 -9.70
N LYS A 173 -22.53 -0.08 -8.76
CA LYS A 173 -23.89 0.50 -8.84
C LYS A 173 -23.88 2.02 -8.94
N GLY A 174 -22.86 2.68 -8.39
CA GLY A 174 -22.67 4.13 -8.50
C GLY A 174 -21.96 4.56 -9.78
N LEU A 175 -21.04 3.76 -10.30
CA LEU A 175 -20.15 4.12 -11.42
C LEU A 175 -20.58 3.54 -12.77
N ALA A 176 -21.27 2.38 -12.79
CA ALA A 176 -21.74 1.76 -14.03
C ALA A 176 -22.98 2.45 -14.61
N ARG A 177 -23.16 2.33 -15.91
CA ARG A 177 -24.35 2.84 -16.63
C ARG A 177 -25.54 1.90 -16.51
#